data_762ada0aadc945103c2afe502e746796
#
_entry.id   762ada0aadc945103c2afe502e746796
#
_cell.length_a   1.000
_cell.length_b   1.000
_cell.length_c   1.000
_cell.angle_alpha   90.00
_cell.angle_beta   90.00
_cell.angle_gamma   90.00
#
_symmetry.space_group_name_H-M   'P 1'
#
loop_
_entity.id
_entity.type
_entity.pdbx_description
1 polymer ?
#
loop_
_entity_poly.entity_id
_entity_poly.type
_entity_poly.pdbx_seq_one_letter_code
_entity_poly.pdbx_strand_id
1 'polypeptide(L)'
;IDLISSVLNEHPSMDGIRPLYAMFLAGAGRQDEAKIQLTPDALAISRSDHDMAYWVGSTYALMGDKDLAFKWLGKAVKLGNQNKPHFDNDTNLVSLRDDPRWAELQEKIEKNGE
;
A
#
# COMPACT_ATOMS: atom_id res chain seq x y z
N ILE A 1 -3.32 -14.72 5.10
CA ILE A 1 -3.10 -15.05 3.67
C ILE A 1 -4.08 -16.12 3.22
N ASP A 2 -4.19 -17.22 3.95
CA ASP A 2 -5.08 -18.33 3.55
C ASP A 2 -6.54 -17.91 3.44
N LEU A 3 -7.03 -17.10 4.38
CA LEU A 3 -8.40 -16.59 4.33
C LEU A 3 -8.64 -15.71 3.12
N ILE A 4 -7.71 -14.80 2.84
CA ILE A 4 -7.82 -13.91 1.67
C ILE A 4 -7.75 -14.71 0.38
N SER A 5 -6.85 -15.68 0.31
CA SER A 5 -6.73 -16.58 -0.84
C SER A 5 -8.03 -17.34 -1.10
N SER A 6 -8.66 -17.85 -0.04
CA SER A 6 -9.93 -18.55 -0.14
C SER A 6 -11.04 -17.63 -0.66
N VAL A 7 -11.12 -16.40 -0.16
CA VAL A 7 -12.11 -15.42 -0.61
C VAL A 7 -11.92 -15.10 -2.10
N LEU A 8 -10.69 -14.90 -2.55
CA LEU A 8 -10.42 -14.63 -3.96
C LEU A 8 -10.70 -15.83 -4.87
N ASN A 9 -10.49 -17.05 -4.38
CA ASN A 9 -10.81 -18.24 -5.14
C ASN A 9 -12.32 -18.38 -5.36
N GLU A 10 -13.13 -18.00 -4.38
CA GLU A 10 -14.60 -18.04 -4.48
C GLU A 10 -15.15 -16.82 -5.24
N HIS A 11 -14.46 -15.67 -5.12
CA HIS A 11 -14.90 -14.41 -5.69
C HIS A 11 -13.75 -13.72 -6.41
N PRO A 12 -13.31 -14.24 -7.58
CA PRO A 12 -12.14 -13.67 -8.29
C PRO A 12 -12.32 -12.23 -8.75
N SER A 13 -13.56 -11.73 -8.80
CA SER A 13 -13.86 -10.34 -9.19
C SER A 13 -13.76 -9.34 -8.04
N MET A 14 -13.38 -9.77 -6.83
CA MET A 14 -13.22 -8.86 -5.69
C MET A 14 -11.86 -8.13 -5.75
N ASP A 15 -11.73 -7.24 -6.72
CA ASP A 15 -10.48 -6.52 -6.96
C ASP A 15 -10.08 -5.61 -5.80
N GLY A 16 -11.05 -5.17 -4.99
CA GLY A 16 -10.78 -4.32 -3.82
C GLY A 16 -9.99 -4.99 -2.71
N ILE A 17 -9.97 -6.32 -2.65
CA ILE A 17 -9.21 -7.06 -1.63
C ILE A 17 -7.79 -7.41 -2.09
N ARG A 18 -7.52 -7.33 -3.39
CA ARG A 18 -6.23 -7.72 -3.96
C ARG A 18 -5.05 -6.90 -3.44
N PRO A 19 -5.16 -5.56 -3.25
CA PRO A 19 -4.05 -4.79 -2.68
C PRO A 19 -3.67 -5.24 -1.27
N LEU A 20 -4.64 -5.59 -0.44
CA LEU A 20 -4.39 -6.12 0.91
C LEU A 20 -3.68 -7.48 0.84
N TYR A 21 -4.14 -8.35 -0.04
CA TYR A 21 -3.52 -9.66 -0.28
C TYR A 21 -2.07 -9.50 -0.77
N ALA A 22 -1.85 -8.56 -1.72
CA ALA A 22 -0.52 -8.27 -2.24
C ALA A 22 0.43 -7.83 -1.11
N MET A 23 -0.04 -6.97 -0.21
CA MET A 23 0.75 -6.51 0.92
C MET A 23 1.18 -7.67 1.82
N PHE A 24 0.26 -8.58 2.15
CA PHE A 24 0.59 -9.74 2.98
C PHE A 24 1.56 -10.70 2.26
N LEU A 25 1.39 -10.92 0.97
CA LEU A 25 2.30 -11.74 0.18
C LEU A 25 3.71 -11.15 0.15
N ALA A 26 3.82 -9.85 -0.08
CA ALA A 26 5.11 -9.16 -0.09
C ALA A 26 5.79 -9.24 1.29
N GLY A 27 5.02 -9.08 2.37
CA GLY A 27 5.52 -9.21 3.73
C GLY A 27 6.01 -10.61 4.08
N ALA A 28 5.45 -11.62 3.42
CA ALA A 28 5.85 -13.03 3.57
C ALA A 28 7.02 -13.40 2.65
N GLY A 29 7.58 -12.47 1.89
CA GLY A 29 8.66 -12.73 0.94
C GLY A 29 8.22 -13.31 -0.39
N ARG A 30 6.92 -13.34 -0.66
CA ARG A 30 6.33 -13.90 -1.89
C ARG A 30 6.07 -12.79 -2.91
N GLN A 31 7.16 -12.12 -3.34
CA GLN A 31 7.06 -10.89 -4.16
C GLN A 31 6.45 -11.12 -5.54
N ASP A 32 6.77 -12.23 -6.20
CA ASP A 32 6.21 -12.52 -7.52
C ASP A 32 4.70 -12.70 -7.47
N GLU A 33 4.21 -13.39 -6.44
CA GLU A 33 2.78 -13.57 -6.22
C GLU A 33 2.10 -12.26 -5.85
N ALA A 34 2.79 -11.40 -5.08
CA ALA A 34 2.28 -10.08 -4.74
C ALA A 34 2.06 -9.23 -6.00
N LYS A 35 3.02 -9.24 -6.93
CA LYS A 35 2.89 -8.51 -8.21
C LYS A 35 1.69 -8.96 -9.02
N ILE A 36 1.41 -10.27 -9.02
CA ILE A 36 0.26 -10.82 -9.75
C ILE A 36 -1.06 -10.24 -9.23
N GLN A 37 -1.14 -9.95 -7.93
CA GLN A 37 -2.35 -9.39 -7.33
C GLN A 37 -2.56 -7.91 -7.68
N LEU A 38 -1.53 -7.19 -8.06
CA LEU A 38 -1.62 -5.79 -8.47
C LEU A 38 -2.04 -5.67 -9.94
N THR A 39 -3.25 -6.16 -10.24
CA THR A 39 -3.82 -6.11 -11.58
C THR A 39 -4.17 -4.68 -11.97
N PRO A 40 -4.30 -4.36 -13.29
CA PRO A 40 -4.74 -3.03 -13.70
C PRO A 40 -6.05 -2.59 -13.05
N ASP A 41 -7.01 -3.51 -12.90
CA ASP A 41 -8.29 -3.21 -12.26
C ASP A 41 -8.14 -2.90 -10.78
N ALA A 42 -7.33 -3.69 -10.05
CA ALA A 42 -7.05 -3.45 -8.64
C ALA A 42 -6.37 -2.10 -8.43
N LEU A 43 -5.39 -1.77 -9.28
CA LEU A 43 -4.72 -0.47 -9.20
C LEU A 43 -5.65 0.69 -9.54
N ALA A 44 -6.55 0.51 -10.51
CA ALA A 44 -7.52 1.54 -10.86
C ALA A 44 -8.45 1.88 -9.70
N ILE A 45 -8.98 0.87 -9.02
CA ILE A 45 -9.83 1.05 -7.84
C ILE A 45 -9.05 1.71 -6.71
N SER A 46 -7.79 1.32 -6.51
CA SER A 46 -6.94 1.84 -5.44
C SER A 46 -6.65 3.34 -5.57
N ARG A 47 -6.78 3.91 -6.77
CA ARG A 47 -6.58 5.33 -6.99
C ARG A 47 -7.62 6.22 -6.31
N SER A 48 -8.76 5.68 -5.91
CA SER A 48 -9.86 6.43 -5.30
C SER A 48 -10.16 6.03 -3.86
N ASP A 49 -9.35 5.16 -3.26
CA ASP A 49 -9.56 4.70 -1.88
C ASP A 49 -8.24 4.84 -1.10
N HIS A 50 -8.28 5.59 0.02
CA HIS A 50 -7.07 5.89 0.78
C HIS A 50 -6.45 4.65 1.45
N ASP A 51 -7.26 3.69 1.88
CA ASP A 51 -6.75 2.46 2.48
C ASP A 51 -6.10 1.56 1.43
N MET A 52 -6.77 1.40 0.28
CA MET A 52 -6.23 0.59 -0.81
C MET A 52 -4.95 1.19 -1.37
N ALA A 53 -4.90 2.52 -1.53
CA ALA A 53 -3.69 3.22 -1.96
C ALA A 53 -2.54 3.01 -0.98
N TYR A 54 -2.84 3.02 0.32
CA TYR A 54 -1.87 2.73 1.38
C TYR A 54 -1.34 1.30 1.26
N TRP A 55 -2.22 0.32 1.04
CA TRP A 55 -1.81 -1.09 0.88
C TRP A 55 -0.93 -1.29 -0.35
N VAL A 56 -1.25 -0.64 -1.46
CA VAL A 56 -0.42 -0.70 -2.67
C VAL A 56 0.97 -0.09 -2.39
N GLY A 57 1.00 1.08 -1.75
CA GLY A 57 2.27 1.72 -1.38
C GLY A 57 3.11 0.85 -0.46
N SER A 58 2.49 0.22 0.53
CA SER A 58 3.17 -0.70 1.45
C SER A 58 3.73 -1.92 0.71
N THR A 59 2.97 -2.45 -0.26
CA THR A 59 3.43 -3.57 -1.09
C THR A 59 4.71 -3.21 -1.84
N TYR A 60 4.73 -2.05 -2.49
CA TYR A 60 5.92 -1.60 -3.21
C TYR A 60 7.10 -1.32 -2.28
N ALA A 61 6.84 -0.79 -1.07
CA ALA A 61 7.89 -0.61 -0.06
C ALA A 61 8.54 -1.93 0.33
N LEU A 62 7.72 -2.95 0.55
CA LEU A 62 8.21 -4.30 0.89
C LEU A 62 8.98 -4.94 -0.27
N MET A 63 8.63 -4.61 -1.51
CA MET A 63 9.31 -5.10 -2.70
C MET A 63 10.57 -4.30 -3.05
N GLY A 64 10.86 -3.23 -2.34
CA GLY A 64 12.03 -2.40 -2.58
C GLY A 64 11.86 -1.36 -3.69
N ASP A 65 10.66 -1.17 -4.21
CA ASP A 65 10.38 -0.14 -5.22
C ASP A 65 9.95 1.15 -4.52
N LYS A 66 10.93 1.96 -4.13
CA LYS A 66 10.70 3.17 -3.37
C LYS A 66 9.93 4.23 -4.15
N ASP A 67 10.18 4.36 -5.44
CA ASP A 67 9.51 5.37 -6.27
C ASP A 67 8.00 5.14 -6.32
N LEU A 68 7.58 3.92 -6.59
CA LEU A 68 6.17 3.57 -6.60
C LEU A 68 5.57 3.60 -5.19
N ALA A 69 6.34 3.21 -4.17
CA ALA A 69 5.88 3.27 -2.78
C ALA A 69 5.52 4.70 -2.39
N PHE A 70 6.39 5.66 -2.63
CA PHE A 70 6.12 7.06 -2.30
C PHE A 70 4.98 7.63 -3.15
N LYS A 71 4.89 7.26 -4.42
CA LYS A 71 3.79 7.67 -5.28
C LYS A 71 2.44 7.26 -4.69
N TRP A 72 2.30 6.00 -4.29
CA TRP A 72 1.03 5.48 -3.77
C TRP A 72 0.73 5.96 -2.35
N LEU A 73 1.74 6.06 -1.50
CA LEU A 73 1.56 6.60 -0.14
C LEU A 73 1.17 8.08 -0.20
N GLY A 74 1.79 8.85 -1.10
CA GLY A 74 1.40 10.25 -1.33
C GLY A 74 -0.04 10.37 -1.81
N LYS A 75 -0.48 9.43 -2.65
CA LYS A 75 -1.87 9.37 -3.10
C LYS A 75 -2.82 9.04 -1.95
N ALA A 76 -2.43 8.12 -1.07
CA ALA A 76 -3.23 7.78 0.12
C ALA A 76 -3.42 9.01 1.01
N VAL A 77 -2.37 9.77 1.25
CA VAL A 77 -2.43 11.01 2.04
C VAL A 77 -3.36 12.02 1.36
N LYS A 78 -3.23 12.20 0.06
CA LYS A 78 -4.06 13.14 -0.71
C LYS A 78 -5.54 12.74 -0.66
N LEU A 79 -5.84 11.46 -0.59
CA LEU A 79 -7.21 10.94 -0.49
C LEU A 79 -7.77 11.03 0.93
N GLY A 80 -6.99 11.48 1.91
CA GLY A 80 -7.45 11.73 3.26
C GLY A 80 -6.87 10.84 4.35
N ASN A 81 -5.91 9.98 4.05
CA ASN A 81 -5.26 9.17 5.07
C ASN A 81 -4.32 10.05 5.90
N GLN A 82 -4.70 10.34 7.14
CA GLN A 82 -4.00 11.24 8.05
C GLN A 82 -3.48 10.53 9.30
N ASN A 83 -3.41 9.22 9.27
CA ASN A 83 -3.01 8.43 10.44
C ASN A 83 -1.49 8.40 10.57
N LYS A 84 -0.90 9.53 10.99
CA LYS A 84 0.54 9.68 11.17
C LYS A 84 1.14 8.60 12.08
N PRO A 85 0.56 8.27 13.25
CA PRO A 85 1.10 7.20 14.08
C PRO A 85 1.16 5.85 13.36
N HIS A 86 0.20 5.55 12.49
CA HIS A 86 0.21 4.32 11.71
C HIS A 86 1.39 4.32 10.72
N PHE A 87 1.59 5.41 9.99
CA PHE A 87 2.75 5.56 9.09
C PHE A 87 4.07 5.41 9.85
N ASP A 88 4.18 6.07 11.02
CA ASP A 88 5.42 6.09 11.80
C ASP A 88 5.77 4.71 12.39
N ASN A 89 4.77 3.91 12.72
CA ASN A 89 4.95 2.63 13.40
C ASN A 89 4.82 1.41 12.48
N ASP A 90 4.45 1.60 11.22
CA ASP A 90 4.27 0.50 10.28
C ASP A 90 5.63 -0.07 9.85
N THR A 91 5.90 -1.32 10.25
CA THR A 91 7.14 -2.00 9.90
C THR A 91 7.29 -2.25 8.39
N ASN A 92 6.18 -2.26 7.65
CA ASN A 92 6.22 -2.41 6.19
C ASN A 92 6.92 -1.23 5.51
N LEU A 93 7.00 -0.08 6.17
CA LEU A 93 7.55 1.15 5.62
C LEU A 93 8.99 1.44 6.07
N VAL A 94 9.62 0.52 6.80
CA VAL A 94 10.97 0.71 7.36
C VAL A 94 11.98 1.12 6.28
N SER A 95 11.92 0.50 5.11
CA SER A 95 12.87 0.77 4.02
C SER A 95 12.78 2.19 3.47
N LEU A 96 11.70 2.91 3.73
CA LEU A 96 11.47 4.26 3.23
C LEU A 96 11.99 5.35 4.18
N ARG A 97 12.23 5.03 5.44
CA ARG A 97 12.51 6.04 6.49
C ARG A 97 13.82 6.78 6.29
N ASP A 98 14.78 6.17 5.63
CA ASP A 98 16.08 6.80 5.33
C ASP A 98 16.06 7.61 4.04
N ASP A 99 14.97 7.56 3.27
CA ASP A 99 14.83 8.30 2.03
C ASP A 99 14.36 9.74 2.33
N PRO A 100 14.97 10.78 1.70
CA PRO A 100 14.52 12.16 1.91
C PRO A 100 13.03 12.41 1.66
N ARG A 101 12.41 11.62 0.79
CA ARG A 101 10.98 11.73 0.50
C ARG A 101 10.10 11.38 1.70
N TRP A 102 10.65 10.65 2.69
CA TRP A 102 9.89 10.33 3.91
C TRP A 102 9.51 11.61 4.67
N ALA A 103 10.43 12.56 4.80
CA ALA A 103 10.15 13.84 5.45
C ALA A 103 9.07 14.63 4.71
N GLU A 104 9.10 14.63 3.38
CA GLU A 104 8.08 15.28 2.56
C GLU A 104 6.70 14.63 2.76
N LEU A 105 6.66 13.31 2.84
CA LEU A 105 5.42 12.57 3.10
C LEU A 105 4.84 12.94 4.47
N GLN A 106 5.68 13.01 5.50
CA GLN A 106 5.27 13.39 6.85
C GLN A 106 4.66 14.79 6.87
N GLU A 107 5.27 15.74 6.16
CA GLU A 107 4.73 17.10 6.02
C GLU A 107 3.34 17.11 5.40
N LYS A 108 3.14 16.31 4.36
CA LYS A 108 1.82 16.22 3.70
C LYS A 108 0.76 15.67 4.64
N ILE A 109 1.10 14.69 5.47
CA ILE A 109 0.18 14.14 6.46
C ILE A 109 -0.21 15.21 7.47
N GLU A 110 0.75 15.97 7.97
CA GLU A 110 0.51 17.04 8.94
C GLU A 110 -0.37 18.15 8.35
N LYS A 111 -0.09 18.57 7.10
CA LYS A 111 -0.89 19.59 6.41
C LYS A 111 -2.34 19.16 6.20
N ASN A 112 -2.55 17.92 5.82
CA ASN A 112 -3.90 17.41 5.62
C ASN A 112 -4.67 17.29 6.94
N GLY A 113 -3.97 17.14 8.07
CA GLY A 113 -4.57 17.09 9.40
C GLY A 113 -4.96 18.44 9.96
N GLU A 114 -4.54 19.53 9.33
CA GLU A 114 -4.90 20.89 9.71
C GLU A 114 -6.28 21.25 9.14
#